data_76abb1527a5c103c2ce94556dd1ee6d3
#
_entry.id   76abb1527a5c103c2ce94556dd1ee6d3
#
_cell.length_a   1.000
_cell.length_b   1.000
_cell.length_c   1.000
_cell.angle_alpha   90.00
_cell.angle_beta   90.00
_cell.angle_gamma   90.00
#
_symmetry.space_group_name_H-M   'P 1'
#
loop_
_entity.id
_entity.type
_entity.pdbx_description
1 polymer ?
#
loop_
_entity_poly.entity_id
_entity_poly.type
_entity_poly.pdbx_seq_one_letter_code
_entity_poly.pdbx_strand_id
1 'polypeptide(L)'
;MDKQEIIFRQNLFVLAIAVFIAGIGFSEALPFLPLYIKTLGTFTHKELNFWVGFTFSTTYFVSALVSPWWGKLADQKGRKLMILRSSIGMAIAIGSMGFVTNVYQLFCLRMLQGFFAGFVSNANALIATESPKNQAGKAMGTMAASFTAGNLLGPLLGGLLASMFTYHFTFLLTGILLFISFILSFLFVKEEFKPISKQSVITNKQVINSLKSSNLIFGLLLTTIIIQTANSSINPIVALYVANLMHNQGNTIFVAGIIAALPGIATFLAAPRFGELGDKIGTHKIIIGGLISAIIFFFATAFVTNAVQLGFLRFLIGFSDACLFSQVQTMLAKNSSIQTTGRIFSWNQSAMYIGNIFGPLVGSTVAGFFNYNVLFIVTAALVGINLLLFHINVVKNIN
;
A
#
# COMPACT_ATOMS: atom_id res chain seq x y z
N MET A 1 -6.67 -35.06 -13.11
CA MET A 1 -6.96 -33.76 -12.48
C MET A 1 -8.40 -33.43 -12.70
N ASP A 2 -9.10 -33.06 -11.63
CA ASP A 2 -10.49 -32.57 -11.73
C ASP A 2 -10.53 -31.27 -12.54
N LYS A 3 -11.63 -31.06 -13.31
CA LYS A 3 -11.83 -29.83 -14.11
C LYS A 3 -11.71 -28.56 -13.25
N GLN A 4 -12.18 -28.61 -12.01
CA GLN A 4 -12.08 -27.49 -11.07
C GLN A 4 -10.61 -27.19 -10.68
N GLU A 5 -9.79 -28.23 -10.51
CA GLU A 5 -8.37 -28.03 -10.19
C GLU A 5 -7.59 -27.41 -11.36
N ILE A 6 -7.95 -27.74 -12.60
CA ILE A 6 -7.36 -27.14 -13.80
C ILE A 6 -7.71 -25.65 -13.86
N ILE A 7 -8.99 -25.30 -13.66
CA ILE A 7 -9.47 -23.91 -13.65
C ILE A 7 -8.77 -23.12 -12.55
N PHE A 8 -8.71 -23.64 -11.32
CA PHE A 8 -8.03 -23.00 -10.20
C PHE A 8 -6.56 -22.71 -10.50
N ARG A 9 -5.79 -23.66 -11.01
CA ARG A 9 -4.37 -23.47 -11.34
C ARG A 9 -4.17 -22.43 -12.45
N GLN A 10 -5.02 -22.45 -13.47
CA GLN A 10 -5.03 -21.44 -14.53
C GLN A 10 -5.33 -20.06 -13.98
N ASN A 11 -6.39 -19.92 -13.18
CA ASN A 11 -6.76 -18.66 -12.54
C ASN A 11 -5.65 -18.12 -11.63
N LEU A 12 -5.05 -19.01 -10.81
CA LEU A 12 -3.94 -18.62 -9.92
C LEU A 12 -2.73 -18.09 -10.71
N PHE A 13 -2.33 -18.75 -11.79
CA PHE A 13 -1.20 -18.32 -12.61
C PHE A 13 -1.47 -16.97 -13.30
N VAL A 14 -2.62 -16.85 -13.96
CA VAL A 14 -2.99 -15.62 -14.68
C VAL A 14 -3.15 -14.44 -13.72
N LEU A 15 -3.84 -14.66 -12.60
CA LEU A 15 -4.07 -13.59 -11.62
C LEU A 15 -2.79 -13.23 -10.84
N ALA A 16 -1.87 -14.17 -10.61
CA ALA A 16 -0.57 -13.84 -10.02
C ALA A 16 0.23 -12.86 -10.90
N ILE A 17 0.27 -13.10 -12.23
CA ILE A 17 0.90 -12.17 -13.20
C ILE A 17 0.16 -10.83 -13.20
N ALA A 18 -1.16 -10.84 -13.29
CA ALA A 18 -1.94 -9.62 -13.35
C ALA A 18 -1.85 -8.79 -12.06
N VAL A 19 -1.77 -9.44 -10.89
CA VAL A 19 -1.55 -8.78 -9.58
C VAL A 19 -0.14 -8.23 -9.47
N PHE A 20 0.87 -8.91 -10.02
CA PHE A 20 2.23 -8.39 -10.12
C PHE A 20 2.28 -7.10 -10.94
N ILE A 21 1.64 -7.07 -12.12
CA ILE A 21 1.52 -5.89 -12.97
C ILE A 21 0.76 -4.76 -12.24
N ALA A 22 -0.33 -5.08 -11.55
CA ALA A 22 -1.07 -4.11 -10.76
C ALA A 22 -0.21 -3.52 -9.63
N GLY A 23 0.61 -4.33 -8.96
CA GLY A 23 1.58 -3.88 -7.96
C GLY A 23 2.56 -2.84 -8.51
N ILE A 24 3.10 -3.08 -9.71
CA ILE A 24 3.93 -2.09 -10.41
C ILE A 24 3.14 -0.81 -10.62
N GLY A 25 1.94 -0.89 -11.21
CA GLY A 25 1.11 0.27 -11.53
C GLY A 25 0.67 1.09 -10.33
N PHE A 26 0.57 0.50 -9.14
CA PHE A 26 0.28 1.22 -7.90
C PHE A 26 1.46 2.04 -7.36
N SER A 27 2.68 1.58 -7.58
CA SER A 27 3.87 2.13 -6.91
C SER A 27 4.84 2.86 -7.83
N GLU A 28 4.76 2.66 -9.16
CA GLU A 28 5.71 3.24 -10.11
C GLU A 28 5.73 4.78 -10.12
N ALA A 29 4.57 5.41 -9.94
CA ALA A 29 4.45 6.87 -9.96
C ALA A 29 5.06 7.54 -8.71
N LEU A 30 5.31 6.78 -7.62
CA LEU A 30 5.82 7.32 -6.36
C LEU A 30 7.06 8.20 -6.53
N PRO A 31 8.11 7.78 -7.29
CA PRO A 31 9.35 8.54 -7.38
C PRO A 31 9.28 9.75 -8.30
N PHE A 32 8.30 9.85 -9.18
CA PHE A 32 8.29 10.94 -10.18
C PHE A 32 7.03 11.80 -10.17
N LEU A 33 5.93 11.36 -9.57
CA LEU A 33 4.67 12.10 -9.56
C LEU A 33 4.80 13.53 -9.01
N PRO A 34 5.53 13.77 -7.91
CA PRO A 34 5.73 15.15 -7.42
C PRO A 34 6.52 16.01 -8.41
N LEU A 35 7.50 15.44 -9.07
CA LEU A 35 8.28 16.13 -10.10
C LEU A 35 7.44 16.38 -11.37
N TYR A 36 6.56 15.43 -11.72
CA TYR A 36 5.61 15.61 -12.80
C TYR A 36 4.61 16.74 -12.51
N ILE A 37 4.04 16.79 -11.31
CA ILE A 37 3.15 17.90 -10.90
C ILE A 37 3.86 19.25 -11.07
N LYS A 38 5.15 19.33 -10.72
CA LYS A 38 5.96 20.56 -10.90
C LYS A 38 6.02 21.02 -12.35
N THR A 39 5.90 20.12 -13.33
CA THR A 39 5.90 20.48 -14.76
C THR A 39 4.53 20.92 -15.30
N LEU A 40 3.46 20.70 -14.56
CA LEU A 40 2.08 20.99 -14.97
C LEU A 40 1.61 22.42 -14.62
N GLY A 41 2.50 23.25 -14.10
CA GLY A 41 2.21 24.66 -13.78
C GLY A 41 3.33 25.34 -13.02
N THR A 42 3.13 26.61 -12.72
CA THR A 42 4.01 27.39 -11.85
C THR A 42 3.43 27.40 -10.43
N PHE A 43 4.15 26.81 -9.48
CA PHE A 43 3.70 26.65 -8.10
C PHE A 43 4.72 27.25 -7.15
N THR A 44 4.25 27.92 -6.12
CA THR A 44 5.05 28.19 -4.93
C THR A 44 5.39 26.88 -4.21
N HIS A 45 6.40 26.86 -3.36
CA HIS A 45 6.76 25.67 -2.58
C HIS A 45 5.56 25.08 -1.81
N LYS A 46 4.74 25.94 -1.21
CA LYS A 46 3.53 25.54 -0.48
C LYS A 46 2.46 24.94 -1.39
N GLU A 47 2.17 25.57 -2.51
CA GLU A 47 1.16 25.09 -3.46
C GLU A 47 1.58 23.74 -4.09
N LEU A 48 2.84 23.59 -4.45
CA LEU A 48 3.36 22.32 -4.99
C LEU A 48 3.15 21.18 -3.99
N ASN A 49 3.58 21.37 -2.74
CA ASN A 49 3.40 20.34 -1.72
C ASN A 49 1.91 20.03 -1.47
N PHE A 50 1.05 21.07 -1.43
CA PHE A 50 -0.39 20.87 -1.31
C PHE A 50 -0.95 19.98 -2.42
N TRP A 51 -0.68 20.31 -3.68
CA TRP A 51 -1.15 19.52 -4.82
C TRP A 51 -0.61 18.09 -4.82
N VAL A 52 0.66 17.92 -4.44
CA VAL A 52 1.26 16.60 -4.30
C VAL A 52 0.52 15.76 -3.26
N GLY A 53 0.37 16.24 -2.04
CA GLY A 53 -0.32 15.49 -0.98
C GLY A 53 -1.79 15.22 -1.31
N PHE A 54 -2.49 16.21 -1.88
CA PHE A 54 -3.89 16.08 -2.24
C PHE A 54 -4.10 15.06 -3.37
N THR A 55 -3.23 15.06 -4.37
CA THR A 55 -3.26 14.10 -5.49
C THR A 55 -2.99 12.67 -5.03
N PHE A 56 -2.04 12.47 -4.10
CA PHE A 56 -1.78 11.15 -3.52
C PHE A 56 -2.94 10.64 -2.67
N SER A 57 -3.49 11.48 -1.78
CA SER A 57 -4.55 11.10 -0.84
C SER A 57 -5.87 10.80 -1.53
N THR A 58 -6.18 11.55 -2.58
CA THR A 58 -7.48 11.48 -3.26
C THR A 58 -7.77 10.08 -3.83
N THR A 59 -6.76 9.39 -4.36
CA THR A 59 -6.94 8.03 -4.90
C THR A 59 -7.43 7.06 -3.80
N TYR A 60 -6.81 7.11 -2.63
CA TYR A 60 -7.21 6.27 -1.49
C TYR A 60 -8.53 6.70 -0.88
N PHE A 61 -8.80 8.01 -0.81
CA PHE A 61 -10.05 8.55 -0.31
C PHE A 61 -11.24 8.09 -1.15
N VAL A 62 -11.17 8.27 -2.47
CA VAL A 62 -12.24 7.81 -3.38
C VAL A 62 -12.37 6.29 -3.32
N SER A 63 -11.25 5.55 -3.32
CA SER A 63 -11.27 4.09 -3.20
C SER A 63 -11.98 3.63 -1.92
N ALA A 64 -11.72 4.27 -0.78
CA ALA A 64 -12.37 3.95 0.49
C ALA A 64 -13.89 4.20 0.44
N LEU A 65 -14.31 5.32 -0.16
CA LEU A 65 -15.74 5.67 -0.31
C LEU A 65 -16.52 4.68 -1.18
N VAL A 66 -15.93 4.25 -2.30
CA VAL A 66 -16.63 3.39 -3.27
C VAL A 66 -16.47 1.90 -3.00
N SER A 67 -15.50 1.50 -2.17
CA SER A 67 -15.20 0.08 -1.86
C SER A 67 -16.41 -0.71 -1.35
N PRO A 68 -17.27 -0.19 -0.44
CA PRO A 68 -18.44 -0.93 0.02
C PRO A 68 -19.48 -1.19 -1.10
N TRP A 69 -19.62 -0.24 -2.02
CA TRP A 69 -20.52 -0.37 -3.16
C TRP A 69 -20.02 -1.42 -4.15
N TRP A 70 -18.73 -1.37 -4.49
CA TRP A 70 -18.11 -2.36 -5.36
C TRP A 70 -18.07 -3.76 -4.74
N GLY A 71 -17.83 -3.86 -3.42
CA GLY A 71 -17.90 -5.12 -2.70
C GLY A 71 -19.28 -5.76 -2.78
N LYS A 72 -20.36 -4.98 -2.57
CA LYS A 72 -21.74 -5.46 -2.72
C LYS A 72 -22.03 -5.93 -4.15
N LEU A 73 -21.52 -5.22 -5.15
CA LEU A 73 -21.71 -5.61 -6.55
C LEU A 73 -20.91 -6.88 -6.89
N ALA A 74 -19.72 -7.05 -6.31
CA ALA A 74 -18.94 -8.28 -6.44
C ALA A 74 -19.66 -9.51 -5.89
N ASP A 75 -20.35 -9.36 -4.75
CA ASP A 75 -21.14 -10.44 -4.14
C ASP A 75 -22.40 -10.80 -4.95
N GLN A 76 -22.89 -9.87 -5.78
CA GLN A 76 -24.09 -10.06 -6.62
C GLN A 76 -23.78 -10.53 -8.05
N LYS A 77 -22.65 -10.08 -8.63
CA LYS A 77 -22.34 -10.27 -10.06
C LYS A 77 -21.05 -11.04 -10.33
N GLY A 78 -20.34 -11.45 -9.27
CA GLY A 78 -19.10 -12.22 -9.37
C GLY A 78 -17.83 -11.37 -9.30
N ARG A 79 -16.74 -12.03 -8.95
CA ARG A 79 -15.42 -11.40 -8.77
C ARG A 79 -14.72 -11.12 -10.10
N LYS A 80 -14.88 -11.99 -11.11
CA LYS A 80 -14.30 -11.78 -12.45
C LYS A 80 -14.76 -10.46 -13.05
N LEU A 81 -16.06 -10.13 -12.98
CA LEU A 81 -16.56 -8.87 -13.49
C LEU A 81 -15.91 -7.66 -12.81
N MET A 82 -15.66 -7.75 -11.50
CA MET A 82 -14.99 -6.67 -10.75
C MET A 82 -13.51 -6.56 -11.09
N ILE A 83 -12.84 -7.68 -11.35
CA ILE A 83 -11.45 -7.71 -11.84
C ILE A 83 -11.35 -7.01 -13.20
N LEU A 84 -12.24 -7.34 -14.14
CA LEU A 84 -12.26 -6.74 -15.48
C LEU A 84 -12.58 -5.25 -15.43
N ARG A 85 -13.57 -4.84 -14.65
CA ARG A 85 -13.91 -3.43 -14.43
C ARG A 85 -12.72 -2.64 -13.88
N SER A 86 -12.04 -3.19 -12.86
CA SER A 86 -10.89 -2.50 -12.23
C SER A 86 -9.72 -2.37 -13.20
N SER A 87 -9.35 -3.45 -13.90
CA SER A 87 -8.19 -3.43 -14.80
C SER A 87 -8.39 -2.46 -15.96
N ILE A 88 -9.54 -2.49 -16.64
CA ILE A 88 -9.80 -1.57 -17.77
C ILE A 88 -9.94 -0.12 -17.29
N GLY A 89 -10.65 0.12 -16.17
CA GLY A 89 -10.83 1.46 -15.64
C GLY A 89 -9.52 2.08 -15.16
N MET A 90 -8.67 1.30 -14.50
CA MET A 90 -7.33 1.73 -14.09
C MET A 90 -6.39 1.93 -15.30
N ALA A 91 -6.46 1.06 -16.31
CA ALA A 91 -5.67 1.21 -17.54
C ALA A 91 -5.98 2.55 -18.23
N ILE A 92 -7.27 2.89 -18.37
CA ILE A 92 -7.72 4.16 -18.94
C ILE A 92 -7.28 5.33 -18.05
N ALA A 93 -7.56 5.28 -16.75
CA ALA A 93 -7.25 6.37 -15.84
C ALA A 93 -5.75 6.67 -15.79
N ILE A 94 -4.90 5.64 -15.61
CA ILE A 94 -3.44 5.81 -15.51
C ILE A 94 -2.84 6.16 -16.87
N GLY A 95 -3.23 5.47 -17.95
CA GLY A 95 -2.74 5.79 -19.30
C GLY A 95 -3.08 7.22 -19.71
N SER A 96 -4.27 7.73 -19.35
CA SER A 96 -4.67 9.11 -19.62
C SER A 96 -3.87 10.15 -18.82
N MET A 97 -3.25 9.78 -17.68
CA MET A 97 -2.36 10.70 -16.95
C MET A 97 -1.14 11.11 -17.77
N GLY A 98 -0.75 10.33 -18.77
CA GLY A 98 0.28 10.68 -19.71
C GLY A 98 -0.08 11.83 -20.68
N PHE A 99 -1.34 12.26 -20.75
CA PHE A 99 -1.81 13.29 -21.68
C PHE A 99 -2.30 14.57 -20.99
N VAL A 100 -2.16 14.66 -19.66
CA VAL A 100 -2.63 15.84 -18.93
C VAL A 100 -1.73 17.04 -19.16
N THR A 101 -2.34 18.22 -19.19
CA THR A 101 -1.67 19.52 -19.42
C THR A 101 -1.70 20.42 -18.17
N ASN A 102 -2.44 20.04 -17.14
CA ASN A 102 -2.53 20.79 -15.89
C ASN A 102 -2.83 19.86 -14.70
N VAL A 103 -2.61 20.37 -13.49
CA VAL A 103 -2.75 19.60 -12.24
C VAL A 103 -4.19 19.19 -11.96
N TYR A 104 -5.20 19.95 -12.40
CA TYR A 104 -6.61 19.62 -12.18
C TYR A 104 -7.02 18.35 -12.95
N GLN A 105 -6.56 18.21 -14.21
CA GLN A 105 -6.80 17.01 -14.99
C GLN A 105 -6.15 15.78 -14.31
N LEU A 106 -4.90 15.92 -13.85
CA LEU A 106 -4.21 14.87 -13.12
C LEU A 106 -4.99 14.47 -11.86
N PHE A 107 -5.46 15.45 -11.09
CA PHE A 107 -6.27 15.22 -9.90
C PHE A 107 -7.56 14.46 -10.21
N CYS A 108 -8.31 14.86 -11.25
CA CYS A 108 -9.52 14.15 -11.67
C CYS A 108 -9.23 12.70 -12.09
N LEU A 109 -8.12 12.45 -12.80
CA LEU A 109 -7.73 11.10 -13.18
C LEU A 109 -7.29 10.24 -11.98
N ARG A 110 -6.70 10.85 -10.95
CA ARG A 110 -6.41 10.19 -9.68
C ARG A 110 -7.69 9.82 -8.92
N MET A 111 -8.73 10.68 -8.95
CA MET A 111 -10.06 10.31 -8.45
C MET A 111 -10.63 9.12 -9.23
N LEU A 112 -10.54 9.15 -10.55
CA LEU A 112 -11.01 8.08 -11.42
C LEU A 112 -10.26 6.76 -11.17
N GLN A 113 -8.94 6.81 -10.96
CA GLN A 113 -8.13 5.66 -10.56
C GLN A 113 -8.64 5.07 -9.23
N GLY A 114 -8.93 5.91 -8.24
CA GLY A 114 -9.51 5.48 -6.96
C GLY A 114 -10.91 4.85 -7.12
N PHE A 115 -11.74 5.41 -7.99
CA PHE A 115 -13.08 4.88 -8.30
C PHE A 115 -13.01 3.46 -8.89
N PHE A 116 -12.05 3.21 -9.78
CA PHE A 116 -11.86 1.89 -10.37
C PHE A 116 -10.97 0.95 -9.55
N ALA A 117 -10.48 1.33 -8.39
CA ALA A 117 -9.67 0.47 -7.53
C ALA A 117 -10.40 -0.83 -7.13
N GLY A 118 -9.63 -1.79 -6.57
CA GLY A 118 -10.18 -3.06 -6.08
C GLY A 118 -9.76 -4.30 -6.87
N PHE A 119 -8.84 -4.17 -7.84
CA PHE A 119 -8.32 -5.29 -8.63
C PHE A 119 -7.74 -6.39 -7.74
N VAL A 120 -6.75 -6.06 -6.91
CA VAL A 120 -6.03 -7.02 -6.05
C VAL A 120 -6.96 -7.69 -5.03
N SER A 121 -7.88 -6.94 -4.42
CA SER A 121 -8.82 -7.49 -3.44
C SER A 121 -9.79 -8.48 -4.07
N ASN A 122 -10.29 -8.21 -5.27
CA ASN A 122 -11.19 -9.13 -5.98
C ASN A 122 -10.43 -10.35 -6.54
N ALA A 123 -9.19 -10.18 -7.02
CA ALA A 123 -8.34 -11.31 -7.43
C ALA A 123 -8.04 -12.24 -6.25
N ASN A 124 -7.65 -11.68 -5.10
CA ASN A 124 -7.45 -12.46 -3.88
C ASN A 124 -8.73 -13.18 -3.42
N ALA A 125 -9.88 -12.50 -3.47
CA ALA A 125 -11.15 -13.10 -3.08
C ALA A 125 -11.55 -14.26 -4.02
N LEU A 126 -11.34 -14.12 -5.34
CA LEU A 126 -11.60 -15.20 -6.30
C LEU A 126 -10.74 -16.42 -6.01
N ILE A 127 -9.43 -16.23 -5.88
CA ILE A 127 -8.50 -17.33 -5.58
C ILE A 127 -8.80 -17.97 -4.22
N ALA A 128 -9.15 -17.18 -3.20
CA ALA A 128 -9.50 -17.71 -1.89
C ALA A 128 -10.75 -18.62 -1.93
N THR A 129 -11.75 -18.27 -2.75
CA THR A 129 -12.99 -19.05 -2.89
C THR A 129 -12.83 -20.30 -3.73
N GLU A 130 -11.92 -20.30 -4.70
CA GLU A 130 -11.67 -21.44 -5.61
C GLU A 130 -10.58 -22.39 -5.09
N SER A 131 -9.78 -21.96 -4.12
CA SER A 131 -8.66 -22.76 -3.61
C SER A 131 -9.13 -23.99 -2.87
N PRO A 132 -8.62 -25.20 -3.21
CA PRO A 132 -8.76 -26.38 -2.36
C PRO A 132 -8.22 -26.09 -0.96
N LYS A 133 -8.88 -26.62 0.09
CA LYS A 133 -8.50 -26.35 1.50
C LYS A 133 -7.02 -26.61 1.81
N ASN A 134 -6.43 -27.64 1.19
CA ASN A 134 -5.02 -28.03 1.36
C ASN A 134 -4.04 -27.15 0.56
N GLN A 135 -4.51 -26.28 -0.35
CA GLN A 135 -3.67 -25.42 -1.20
C GLN A 135 -3.92 -23.92 -0.95
N ALA A 136 -4.93 -23.56 -0.16
CA ALA A 136 -5.33 -22.18 0.05
C ALA A 136 -4.18 -21.29 0.58
N GLY A 137 -3.39 -21.78 1.53
CA GLY A 137 -2.23 -21.06 2.06
C GLY A 137 -1.17 -20.78 0.99
N LYS A 138 -0.84 -21.78 0.16
CA LYS A 138 0.11 -21.63 -0.96
C LYS A 138 -0.40 -20.64 -2.01
N ALA A 139 -1.68 -20.73 -2.35
CA ALA A 139 -2.31 -19.85 -3.34
C ALA A 139 -2.29 -18.39 -2.88
N MET A 140 -2.74 -18.11 -1.65
CA MET A 140 -2.73 -16.76 -1.09
C MET A 140 -1.31 -16.23 -0.91
N GLY A 141 -0.35 -17.09 -0.53
CA GLY A 141 1.07 -16.74 -0.48
C GLY A 141 1.62 -16.33 -1.85
N THR A 142 1.24 -17.05 -2.91
CA THR A 142 1.63 -16.69 -4.30
C THR A 142 1.07 -15.33 -4.69
N MET A 143 -0.21 -15.05 -4.41
CA MET A 143 -0.84 -13.77 -4.71
C MET A 143 -0.18 -12.61 -3.94
N ALA A 144 0.09 -12.81 -2.65
CA ALA A 144 0.77 -11.82 -1.82
C ALA A 144 2.21 -11.56 -2.29
N ALA A 145 2.97 -12.61 -2.62
CA ALA A 145 4.31 -12.48 -3.17
C ALA A 145 4.33 -11.74 -4.51
N SER A 146 3.38 -12.03 -5.40
CA SER A 146 3.23 -11.34 -6.68
C SER A 146 2.97 -9.85 -6.50
N PHE A 147 2.02 -9.47 -5.63
CA PHE A 147 1.74 -8.07 -5.34
C PHE A 147 2.95 -7.35 -4.73
N THR A 148 3.60 -7.98 -3.75
CA THR A 148 4.77 -7.43 -3.07
C THR A 148 5.93 -7.22 -4.04
N ALA A 149 6.21 -8.20 -4.91
CA ALA A 149 7.25 -8.09 -5.92
C ALA A 149 6.96 -6.95 -6.91
N GLY A 150 5.71 -6.83 -7.39
CA GLY A 150 5.30 -5.74 -8.25
C GLY A 150 5.44 -4.37 -7.57
N ASN A 151 4.96 -4.26 -6.35
CA ASN A 151 5.01 -3.01 -5.57
C ASN A 151 6.46 -2.58 -5.23
N LEU A 152 7.36 -3.54 -5.09
CA LEU A 152 8.78 -3.30 -4.85
C LEU A 152 9.53 -2.87 -6.13
N LEU A 153 9.22 -3.49 -7.26
CA LEU A 153 9.83 -3.15 -8.54
C LEU A 153 9.26 -1.88 -9.16
N GLY A 154 8.03 -1.50 -8.82
CA GLY A 154 7.36 -0.33 -9.39
C GLY A 154 8.17 0.95 -9.28
N PRO A 155 8.64 1.39 -8.10
CA PRO A 155 9.43 2.62 -7.97
C PRO A 155 10.76 2.58 -8.74
N LEU A 156 11.40 1.40 -8.83
CA LEU A 156 12.62 1.22 -9.62
C LEU A 156 12.34 1.40 -11.11
N LEU A 157 11.32 0.70 -11.62
CA LEU A 157 10.91 0.78 -13.02
C LEU A 157 10.39 2.17 -13.36
N GLY A 158 9.55 2.76 -12.51
CA GLY A 158 9.02 4.10 -12.69
C GLY A 158 10.11 5.17 -12.71
N GLY A 159 11.05 5.10 -11.78
CA GLY A 159 12.22 5.99 -11.75
C GLY A 159 13.11 5.83 -12.98
N LEU A 160 13.39 4.59 -13.41
CA LEU A 160 14.19 4.29 -14.59
C LEU A 160 13.49 4.79 -15.86
N LEU A 161 12.24 4.40 -16.08
CA LEU A 161 11.48 4.78 -17.29
C LEU A 161 11.29 6.29 -17.41
N ALA A 162 10.91 6.95 -16.30
CA ALA A 162 10.74 8.40 -16.30
C ALA A 162 12.06 9.16 -16.49
N SER A 163 13.20 8.55 -16.13
CA SER A 163 14.52 9.15 -16.34
C SER A 163 15.08 8.93 -17.74
N MET A 164 14.77 7.81 -18.38
CA MET A 164 15.25 7.49 -19.74
C MET A 164 14.34 8.04 -20.83
N PHE A 165 13.05 8.15 -20.55
CA PHE A 165 12.03 8.63 -21.48
C PHE A 165 11.35 9.89 -20.92
N THR A 166 10.03 9.88 -20.83
CA THR A 166 9.24 10.98 -20.28
C THR A 166 8.23 10.46 -19.25
N TYR A 167 7.73 11.34 -18.38
CA TYR A 167 6.62 11.01 -17.49
C TYR A 167 5.39 10.50 -18.27
N HIS A 168 5.10 11.13 -19.41
CA HIS A 168 4.01 10.76 -20.31
C HIS A 168 4.12 9.31 -20.79
N PHE A 169 5.31 8.90 -21.23
CA PHE A 169 5.58 7.54 -21.69
C PHE A 169 5.42 6.52 -20.58
N THR A 170 5.89 6.85 -19.36
CA THR A 170 5.79 5.95 -18.20
C THR A 170 4.33 5.66 -17.84
N PHE A 171 3.48 6.68 -17.76
CA PHE A 171 2.05 6.50 -17.52
C PHE A 171 1.35 5.71 -18.63
N LEU A 172 1.69 5.99 -19.89
CA LEU A 172 1.12 5.27 -21.02
C LEU A 172 1.51 3.79 -20.99
N LEU A 173 2.78 3.48 -20.73
CA LEU A 173 3.26 2.10 -20.65
C LEU A 173 2.54 1.33 -19.53
N THR A 174 2.35 1.94 -18.36
CA THR A 174 1.59 1.33 -17.27
C THR A 174 0.13 1.11 -17.64
N GLY A 175 -0.49 2.08 -18.31
CA GLY A 175 -1.83 1.90 -18.86
C GLY A 175 -1.91 0.69 -19.80
N ILE A 176 -0.93 0.51 -20.68
CA ILE A 176 -0.83 -0.66 -21.58
C ILE A 176 -0.65 -1.96 -20.78
N LEU A 177 0.21 -2.00 -19.78
CA LEU A 177 0.42 -3.19 -18.94
C LEU A 177 -0.87 -3.58 -18.20
N LEU A 178 -1.61 -2.62 -17.66
CA LEU A 178 -2.90 -2.87 -17.01
C LEU A 178 -3.97 -3.32 -18.03
N PHE A 179 -3.93 -2.80 -19.25
CA PHE A 179 -4.79 -3.27 -20.34
C PHE A 179 -4.45 -4.72 -20.76
N ILE A 180 -3.17 -5.08 -20.78
CA ILE A 180 -2.75 -6.48 -20.94
C ILE A 180 -3.30 -7.34 -19.81
N SER A 181 -3.24 -6.89 -18.56
CA SER A 181 -3.86 -7.58 -17.42
C SER A 181 -5.37 -7.76 -17.58
N PHE A 182 -6.06 -6.77 -18.16
CA PHE A 182 -7.46 -6.89 -18.52
C PHE A 182 -7.68 -8.00 -19.56
N ILE A 183 -6.92 -8.01 -20.65
CA ILE A 183 -7.03 -9.03 -21.71
C ILE A 183 -6.76 -10.43 -21.16
N LEU A 184 -5.69 -10.60 -20.38
CA LEU A 184 -5.37 -11.89 -19.75
C LEU A 184 -6.49 -12.36 -18.82
N SER A 185 -7.03 -11.46 -18.01
CA SER A 185 -8.14 -11.79 -17.10
C SER A 185 -9.43 -12.10 -17.87
N PHE A 186 -9.72 -11.37 -18.94
CA PHE A 186 -10.91 -11.59 -19.78
C PHE A 186 -10.89 -12.95 -20.46
N LEU A 187 -9.76 -13.30 -21.07
CA LEU A 187 -9.62 -14.52 -21.88
C LEU A 187 -9.44 -15.79 -21.02
N PHE A 188 -8.64 -15.70 -19.96
CA PHE A 188 -8.15 -16.89 -19.26
C PHE A 188 -8.74 -17.11 -17.88
N VAL A 189 -9.23 -16.08 -17.18
CA VAL A 189 -9.86 -16.25 -15.88
C VAL A 189 -11.28 -16.80 -16.08
N LYS A 190 -11.61 -17.87 -15.38
CA LYS A 190 -12.93 -18.50 -15.40
C LYS A 190 -13.51 -18.49 -14.00
N GLU A 191 -14.74 -18.04 -13.84
CA GLU A 191 -15.47 -18.04 -12.57
C GLU A 191 -16.81 -18.75 -12.73
N GLU A 192 -17.04 -19.78 -11.94
CA GLU A 192 -18.37 -20.40 -11.78
C GLU A 192 -19.09 -19.73 -10.62
N PHE A 193 -19.64 -18.54 -10.90
CA PHE A 193 -20.25 -17.69 -9.86
C PHE A 193 -21.54 -18.29 -9.29
N LYS A 194 -21.59 -18.40 -7.95
CA LYS A 194 -22.80 -18.71 -7.19
C LYS A 194 -23.08 -17.57 -6.21
N PRO A 195 -24.23 -16.89 -6.30
CA PRO A 195 -24.56 -15.80 -5.39
C PRO A 195 -24.51 -16.24 -3.93
N ILE A 196 -23.86 -15.45 -3.07
CA ILE A 196 -23.77 -15.75 -1.64
C ILE A 196 -25.12 -15.42 -1.00
N SER A 197 -25.72 -16.39 -0.28
CA SER A 197 -26.94 -16.15 0.46
C SER A 197 -26.68 -15.22 1.65
N LYS A 198 -27.60 -14.27 1.89
CA LYS A 198 -27.45 -13.21 2.92
C LYS A 198 -27.42 -13.70 4.38
N GLN A 199 -27.61 -14.99 4.64
CA GLN A 199 -27.89 -15.51 6.00
C GLN A 199 -26.68 -15.76 6.91
N SER A 200 -25.44 -15.54 6.47
CA SER A 200 -24.25 -15.90 7.25
C SER A 200 -23.30 -14.74 7.60
N VAL A 201 -23.76 -13.50 7.48
CA VAL A 201 -22.86 -12.33 7.75
C VAL A 201 -22.88 -11.97 9.23
N ILE A 202 -21.80 -12.29 9.96
CA ILE A 202 -21.59 -11.85 11.33
C ILE A 202 -21.55 -10.31 11.38
N THR A 203 -22.37 -9.70 12.24
CA THR A 203 -22.43 -8.23 12.38
C THR A 203 -21.20 -7.70 13.17
N ASN A 204 -20.83 -6.43 12.92
CA ASN A 204 -19.72 -5.79 13.66
C ASN A 204 -19.91 -5.86 15.19
N LYS A 205 -21.15 -5.71 15.67
CA LYS A 205 -21.47 -5.80 17.10
C LYS A 205 -21.19 -7.19 17.68
N GLN A 206 -21.53 -8.24 16.93
CA GLN A 206 -21.23 -9.62 17.32
C GLN A 206 -19.73 -9.90 17.36
N VAL A 207 -18.98 -9.35 16.39
CA VAL A 207 -17.52 -9.46 16.39
C VAL A 207 -16.93 -8.78 17.63
N ILE A 208 -17.30 -7.53 17.92
CA ILE A 208 -16.80 -6.79 19.09
C ILE A 208 -17.09 -7.54 20.39
N ASN A 209 -18.31 -8.07 20.54
CA ASN A 209 -18.73 -8.81 21.73
C ASN A 209 -17.99 -10.17 21.89
N SER A 210 -17.46 -10.73 20.79
CA SER A 210 -16.70 -12.00 20.82
C SER A 210 -15.20 -11.82 21.07
N LEU A 211 -14.69 -10.58 21.11
CA LEU A 211 -13.27 -10.30 21.36
C LEU A 211 -12.92 -10.53 22.81
N LYS A 212 -11.83 -11.26 23.08
CA LYS A 212 -11.28 -11.42 24.43
C LYS A 212 -10.83 -10.08 25.04
N SER A 213 -10.24 -9.21 24.22
CA SER A 213 -9.82 -7.85 24.57
C SER A 213 -10.06 -6.91 23.41
N SER A 214 -11.12 -6.10 23.49
CA SER A 214 -11.41 -5.07 22.49
C SER A 214 -10.32 -4.01 22.43
N ASN A 215 -9.77 -3.61 23.59
CA ASN A 215 -8.71 -2.61 23.68
C ASN A 215 -7.45 -3.03 22.94
N LEU A 216 -7.07 -4.32 23.02
CA LEU A 216 -5.92 -4.86 22.28
C LEU A 216 -6.12 -4.77 20.77
N ILE A 217 -7.28 -5.21 20.27
CA ILE A 217 -7.56 -5.18 18.82
C ILE A 217 -7.60 -3.74 18.32
N PHE A 218 -8.32 -2.83 18.99
CA PHE A 218 -8.37 -1.42 18.60
C PHE A 218 -7.01 -0.74 18.73
N GLY A 219 -6.20 -1.09 19.75
CA GLY A 219 -4.82 -0.63 19.89
C GLY A 219 -3.93 -1.03 18.71
N LEU A 220 -4.07 -2.28 18.21
CA LEU A 220 -3.35 -2.76 17.03
C LEU A 220 -3.82 -2.05 15.75
N LEU A 221 -5.11 -1.82 15.58
CA LEU A 221 -5.65 -1.06 14.45
C LEU A 221 -5.16 0.39 14.46
N LEU A 222 -5.13 1.04 15.63
CA LEU A 222 -4.58 2.37 15.80
C LEU A 222 -3.09 2.41 15.46
N THR A 223 -2.33 1.41 15.90
CA THR A 223 -0.92 1.23 15.53
C THR A 223 -0.76 1.12 14.01
N THR A 224 -1.62 0.35 13.33
CA THR A 224 -1.61 0.27 11.86
C THR A 224 -1.87 1.63 11.21
N ILE A 225 -2.86 2.40 11.69
CA ILE A 225 -3.17 3.74 11.17
C ILE A 225 -1.93 4.64 11.29
N ILE A 226 -1.31 4.68 12.46
CA ILE A 226 -0.20 5.59 12.74
C ILE A 226 1.05 5.22 11.93
N ILE A 227 1.42 3.93 11.89
CA ILE A 227 2.55 3.46 11.09
C ILE A 227 2.34 3.74 9.62
N GLN A 228 1.14 3.45 9.11
CA GLN A 228 0.81 3.69 7.71
C GLN A 228 0.80 5.20 7.39
N THR A 229 0.29 6.03 8.30
CA THR A 229 0.35 7.49 8.17
C THR A 229 1.80 7.98 8.15
N ALA A 230 2.66 7.48 9.04
CA ALA A 230 4.08 7.82 9.09
C ALA A 230 4.80 7.49 7.78
N ASN A 231 4.65 6.27 7.28
CA ASN A 231 5.26 5.85 6.03
C ASN A 231 4.71 6.61 4.81
N SER A 232 3.38 6.75 4.73
CA SER A 232 2.73 7.44 3.61
C SER A 232 2.93 8.96 3.62
N SER A 233 3.33 9.56 4.74
CA SER A 233 3.65 10.99 4.81
C SER A 233 4.92 11.36 4.04
N ILE A 234 5.82 10.42 3.90
CA ILE A 234 7.12 10.62 3.26
C ILE A 234 7.05 10.38 1.74
N ASN A 235 6.21 9.45 1.28
CA ASN A 235 6.13 9.06 -0.12
C ASN A 235 5.99 10.23 -1.11
N PRO A 236 5.10 11.23 -0.88
CA PRO A 236 4.95 12.37 -1.78
C PRO A 236 6.14 13.34 -1.74
N ILE A 237 7.01 13.22 -0.75
CA ILE A 237 8.08 14.18 -0.48
C ILE A 237 9.45 13.67 -0.93
N VAL A 238 9.66 12.34 -0.94
CA VAL A 238 10.97 11.73 -1.24
C VAL A 238 11.59 12.28 -2.52
N ALA A 239 10.83 12.37 -3.60
CA ALA A 239 11.35 12.82 -4.89
C ALA A 239 11.79 14.29 -4.86
N LEU A 240 11.00 15.16 -4.22
CA LEU A 240 11.33 16.58 -4.06
C LEU A 240 12.54 16.75 -3.12
N TYR A 241 12.61 15.95 -2.07
CA TYR A 241 13.72 16.00 -1.13
C TYR A 241 15.03 15.50 -1.76
N VAL A 242 14.99 14.42 -2.54
CA VAL A 242 16.12 13.94 -3.33
C VAL A 242 16.61 15.02 -4.31
N ALA A 243 15.68 15.65 -5.04
CA ALA A 243 16.03 16.75 -5.95
C ALA A 243 16.70 17.93 -5.22
N ASN A 244 16.23 18.23 -4.01
CA ASN A 244 16.84 19.26 -3.15
C ASN A 244 18.24 18.85 -2.69
N LEU A 245 18.44 17.64 -2.15
CA LEU A 245 19.72 17.12 -1.68
C LEU A 245 20.76 16.98 -2.80
N MET A 246 20.32 16.76 -4.04
CA MET A 246 21.17 16.69 -5.23
C MET A 246 21.33 18.05 -5.93
N HIS A 247 20.78 19.14 -5.37
CA HIS A 247 20.80 20.48 -5.98
C HIS A 247 20.25 20.49 -7.42
N ASN A 248 19.27 19.62 -7.73
CA ASN A 248 18.73 19.34 -9.06
C ASN A 248 19.79 18.92 -10.09
N GLN A 249 20.93 18.39 -9.67
CA GLN A 249 21.98 17.88 -10.53
C GLN A 249 21.90 16.37 -10.72
N GLY A 250 22.35 15.87 -11.87
CA GLY A 250 22.33 14.44 -12.18
C GLY A 250 20.92 13.87 -12.37
N ASN A 251 20.81 12.53 -12.33
CA ASN A 251 19.53 11.83 -12.56
C ASN A 251 18.73 11.71 -11.26
N THR A 252 18.13 12.81 -10.80
CA THR A 252 17.35 12.88 -9.56
C THR A 252 16.15 11.94 -9.54
N ILE A 253 15.53 11.69 -10.69
CA ILE A 253 14.35 10.82 -10.82
C ILE A 253 14.73 9.37 -10.56
N PHE A 254 15.81 8.91 -11.18
CA PHE A 254 16.32 7.55 -10.99
C PHE A 254 16.76 7.30 -9.54
N VAL A 255 17.50 8.24 -8.95
CA VAL A 255 17.92 8.17 -7.54
C VAL A 255 16.71 8.15 -6.60
N ALA A 256 15.68 8.96 -6.87
CA ALA A 256 14.44 8.94 -6.11
C ALA A 256 13.72 7.58 -6.21
N GLY A 257 13.73 6.95 -7.40
CA GLY A 257 13.20 5.61 -7.63
C GLY A 257 13.90 4.55 -6.78
N ILE A 258 15.24 4.56 -6.75
CA ILE A 258 16.03 3.66 -5.90
C ILE A 258 15.67 3.88 -4.42
N ILE A 259 15.73 5.14 -3.95
CA ILE A 259 15.46 5.48 -2.55
C ILE A 259 14.05 5.13 -2.12
N ALA A 260 13.07 5.26 -3.01
CA ALA A 260 11.69 4.86 -2.75
C ALA A 260 11.52 3.33 -2.64
N ALA A 261 12.32 2.54 -3.35
CA ALA A 261 12.26 1.08 -3.32
C ALA A 261 13.00 0.46 -2.11
N LEU A 262 14.02 1.13 -1.57
CA LEU A 262 14.89 0.60 -0.51
C LEU A 262 14.13 0.07 0.73
N PRO A 263 13.11 0.76 1.28
CA PRO A 263 12.35 0.22 2.41
C PRO A 263 11.65 -1.08 2.06
N GLY A 264 11.07 -1.19 0.86
CA GLY A 264 10.42 -2.41 0.40
C GLY A 264 11.39 -3.59 0.29
N ILE A 265 12.59 -3.35 -0.24
CA ILE A 265 13.66 -4.37 -0.34
C ILE A 265 14.03 -4.87 1.06
N ALA A 266 14.29 -3.96 2.00
CA ALA A 266 14.66 -4.31 3.36
C ALA A 266 13.54 -5.08 4.07
N THR A 267 12.28 -4.64 3.91
CA THR A 267 11.11 -5.31 4.46
C THR A 267 10.97 -6.74 3.91
N PHE A 268 11.11 -6.91 2.60
CA PHE A 268 11.02 -8.22 1.97
C PHE A 268 12.07 -9.20 2.49
N LEU A 269 13.31 -8.75 2.66
CA LEU A 269 14.41 -9.59 3.16
C LEU A 269 14.29 -9.91 4.65
N ALA A 270 13.74 -9.00 5.44
CA ALA A 270 13.74 -9.09 6.90
C ALA A 270 12.47 -9.69 7.49
N ALA A 271 11.30 -9.54 6.83
CA ALA A 271 10.00 -9.94 7.38
C ALA A 271 9.93 -11.42 7.82
N PRO A 272 10.46 -12.41 7.06
CA PRO A 272 10.44 -13.81 7.51
C PRO A 272 11.21 -14.02 8.81
N ARG A 273 12.41 -13.43 8.93
CA ARG A 273 13.25 -13.56 10.13
C ARG A 273 12.62 -12.92 11.37
N PHE A 274 12.02 -11.75 11.21
CA PHE A 274 11.30 -11.11 12.31
C PHE A 274 9.99 -11.85 12.65
N GLY A 275 9.38 -12.53 11.68
CA GLY A 275 8.27 -13.45 11.93
C GLY A 275 8.65 -14.55 12.92
N GLU A 276 9.70 -15.30 12.59
CA GLU A 276 10.24 -16.38 13.45
C GLU A 276 10.71 -15.87 14.81
N LEU A 277 11.37 -14.71 14.84
CA LEU A 277 11.83 -14.10 16.08
C LEU A 277 10.65 -13.71 16.97
N GLY A 278 9.58 -13.16 16.39
CA GLY A 278 8.35 -12.80 17.13
C GLY A 278 7.65 -14.01 17.75
N ASP A 279 7.72 -15.17 17.10
CA ASP A 279 7.20 -16.42 17.69
C ASP A 279 8.04 -16.93 18.85
N LYS A 280 9.37 -16.70 18.83
CA LYS A 280 10.28 -17.14 19.89
C LYS A 280 10.30 -16.25 21.12
N ILE A 281 10.39 -14.93 20.94
CA ILE A 281 10.60 -13.97 22.05
C ILE A 281 9.35 -13.15 22.41
N GLY A 282 8.28 -13.27 21.61
CA GLY A 282 7.01 -12.58 21.79
C GLY A 282 6.81 -11.44 20.78
N THR A 283 5.67 -11.50 20.11
CA THR A 283 5.26 -10.58 19.04
C THR A 283 5.27 -9.10 19.49
N HIS A 284 4.79 -8.81 20.70
CA HIS A 284 4.74 -7.45 21.25
C HIS A 284 6.14 -6.83 21.44
N LYS A 285 7.15 -7.64 21.81
CA LYS A 285 8.53 -7.16 21.99
C LYS A 285 9.16 -6.74 20.67
N ILE A 286 8.88 -7.49 19.59
CA ILE A 286 9.35 -7.15 18.25
C ILE A 286 8.68 -5.84 17.76
N ILE A 287 7.39 -5.65 18.03
CA ILE A 287 6.69 -4.40 17.70
C ILE A 287 7.33 -3.22 18.44
N ILE A 288 7.60 -3.34 19.72
CA ILE A 288 8.27 -2.29 20.52
C ILE A 288 9.65 -1.98 19.92
N GLY A 289 10.47 -3.00 19.63
CA GLY A 289 11.77 -2.83 19.00
C GLY A 289 11.66 -2.12 17.64
N GLY A 290 10.66 -2.50 16.82
CA GLY A 290 10.36 -1.87 15.54
C GLY A 290 9.95 -0.39 15.69
N LEU A 291 9.12 -0.05 16.68
CA LEU A 291 8.72 1.34 16.96
C LEU A 291 9.92 2.18 17.40
N ILE A 292 10.74 1.66 18.32
CA ILE A 292 11.95 2.37 18.79
C ILE A 292 12.94 2.60 17.65
N SER A 293 13.21 1.59 16.84
CA SER A 293 14.10 1.72 15.69
C SER A 293 13.55 2.69 14.65
N ALA A 294 12.24 2.68 14.39
CA ALA A 294 11.59 3.63 13.48
C ALA A 294 11.73 5.08 13.99
N ILE A 295 11.53 5.33 15.29
CA ILE A 295 11.73 6.67 15.89
C ILE A 295 13.16 7.15 15.63
N ILE A 296 14.15 6.31 15.92
CA ILE A 296 15.56 6.64 15.74
C ILE A 296 15.87 6.94 14.26
N PHE A 297 15.43 6.10 13.34
CA PHE A 297 15.75 6.26 11.93
C PHE A 297 14.99 7.43 11.29
N PHE A 298 13.72 7.68 11.62
CA PHE A 298 13.02 8.88 11.16
C PHE A 298 13.67 10.14 11.72
N PHE A 299 14.02 10.16 13.00
CA PHE A 299 14.70 11.32 13.59
C PHE A 299 16.06 11.56 12.94
N ALA A 300 16.87 10.52 12.72
CA ALA A 300 18.15 10.62 12.03
C ALA A 300 18.00 11.14 10.59
N THR A 301 16.91 10.79 9.91
CA THR A 301 16.63 11.25 8.53
C THR A 301 16.42 12.77 8.45
N ALA A 302 16.05 13.42 9.55
CA ALA A 302 15.96 14.88 9.60
C ALA A 302 17.31 15.60 9.42
N PHE A 303 18.42 14.92 9.62
CA PHE A 303 19.77 15.50 9.59
C PHE A 303 20.61 15.05 8.39
N VAL A 304 20.02 14.36 7.41
CA VAL A 304 20.74 13.93 6.22
C VAL A 304 21.13 15.11 5.35
N THR A 305 22.32 15.05 4.77
CA THR A 305 22.91 16.10 3.94
C THR A 305 23.08 15.69 2.48
N ASN A 306 22.91 14.40 2.16
CA ASN A 306 23.03 13.88 0.81
C ASN A 306 22.09 12.68 0.56
N ALA A 307 21.89 12.35 -0.71
CA ALA A 307 20.98 11.29 -1.15
C ALA A 307 21.41 9.88 -0.68
N VAL A 308 22.71 9.62 -0.50
CA VAL A 308 23.23 8.32 -0.05
C VAL A 308 22.84 8.06 1.40
N GLN A 309 23.01 9.05 2.28
CA GLN A 309 22.57 8.97 3.68
C GLN A 309 21.04 8.76 3.77
N LEU A 310 20.26 9.49 2.95
CA LEU A 310 18.82 9.29 2.87
C LEU A 310 18.48 7.86 2.47
N GLY A 311 19.11 7.33 1.42
CA GLY A 311 18.92 5.96 0.96
C GLY A 311 19.24 4.92 2.04
N PHE A 312 20.36 5.08 2.74
CA PHE A 312 20.75 4.19 3.83
C PHE A 312 19.73 4.18 4.98
N LEU A 313 19.27 5.34 5.42
CA LEU A 313 18.26 5.44 6.48
C LEU A 313 16.89 4.92 6.00
N ARG A 314 16.51 5.14 4.75
CA ARG A 314 15.30 4.56 4.17
C ARG A 314 15.37 3.03 4.14
N PHE A 315 16.52 2.46 3.85
CA PHE A 315 16.74 1.02 3.94
C PHE A 315 16.56 0.50 5.38
N LEU A 316 17.13 1.20 6.37
CA LEU A 316 16.97 0.85 7.79
C LEU A 316 15.53 0.98 8.28
N ILE A 317 14.77 2.00 7.81
CA ILE A 317 13.33 2.13 8.08
C ILE A 317 12.57 0.88 7.59
N GLY A 318 12.97 0.29 6.45
CA GLY A 318 12.37 -0.95 5.96
C GLY A 318 12.54 -2.15 6.91
N PHE A 319 13.61 -2.23 7.70
CA PHE A 319 13.71 -3.25 8.77
C PHE A 319 12.70 -2.98 9.89
N SER A 320 12.50 -1.72 10.26
CA SER A 320 11.45 -1.35 11.23
C SER A 320 10.07 -1.73 10.71
N ASP A 321 9.79 -1.46 9.44
CA ASP A 321 8.52 -1.83 8.77
C ASP A 321 8.31 -3.35 8.76
N ALA A 322 9.36 -4.13 8.53
CA ALA A 322 9.29 -5.59 8.60
C ALA A 322 8.87 -6.08 10.00
N CYS A 323 9.41 -5.46 11.06
CA CYS A 323 9.00 -5.73 12.43
C CYS A 323 7.53 -5.36 12.68
N LEU A 324 7.10 -4.21 12.17
CA LEU A 324 5.80 -3.63 12.51
C LEU A 324 4.65 -4.30 11.75
N PHE A 325 4.70 -4.31 10.41
CA PHE A 325 3.58 -4.81 9.62
C PHE A 325 3.34 -6.31 9.80
N SER A 326 4.39 -7.13 9.80
CA SER A 326 4.23 -8.57 9.96
C SER A 326 3.74 -8.95 11.37
N GLN A 327 4.26 -8.30 12.40
CA GLN A 327 3.93 -8.65 13.78
C GLN A 327 2.56 -8.12 14.21
N VAL A 328 2.13 -6.95 13.73
CA VAL A 328 0.76 -6.47 13.97
C VAL A 328 -0.26 -7.44 13.36
N GLN A 329 -0.05 -7.90 12.13
CA GLN A 329 -0.93 -8.89 11.50
C GLN A 329 -0.93 -10.22 12.26
N THR A 330 0.24 -10.72 12.67
CA THR A 330 0.37 -11.93 13.48
C THR A 330 -0.38 -11.79 14.81
N MET A 331 -0.27 -10.64 15.47
CA MET A 331 -0.93 -10.40 16.75
C MET A 331 -2.45 -10.27 16.60
N LEU A 332 -2.93 -9.65 15.53
CA LEU A 332 -4.35 -9.64 15.16
C LEU A 332 -4.87 -11.06 14.94
N ALA A 333 -4.13 -11.90 14.20
CA ALA A 333 -4.51 -13.28 13.95
C ALA A 333 -4.56 -14.11 15.25
N LYS A 334 -3.55 -14.01 16.12
CA LYS A 334 -3.47 -14.75 17.40
C LYS A 334 -4.58 -14.36 18.38
N ASN A 335 -5.11 -13.13 18.29
CA ASN A 335 -6.16 -12.62 19.18
C ASN A 335 -7.55 -12.59 18.55
N SER A 336 -7.73 -13.25 17.41
CA SER A 336 -9.02 -13.40 16.72
C SER A 336 -9.44 -14.88 16.66
N SER A 337 -10.75 -15.14 16.73
CA SER A 337 -11.28 -16.47 16.47
C SER A 337 -11.32 -16.75 14.97
N ILE A 338 -11.32 -18.03 14.56
CA ILE A 338 -11.42 -18.43 13.16
C ILE A 338 -12.61 -17.76 12.45
N GLN A 339 -13.74 -17.57 13.17
CA GLN A 339 -14.97 -16.99 12.66
C GLN A 339 -14.86 -15.45 12.46
N THR A 340 -14.04 -14.76 13.26
CA THR A 340 -13.94 -13.28 13.25
C THR A 340 -12.68 -12.76 12.56
N THR A 341 -11.68 -13.61 12.32
CA THR A 341 -10.39 -13.23 11.71
C THR A 341 -10.57 -12.46 10.42
N GLY A 342 -11.40 -12.92 9.50
CA GLY A 342 -11.63 -12.23 8.23
C GLY A 342 -12.17 -10.80 8.40
N ARG A 343 -13.03 -10.58 9.41
CA ARG A 343 -13.59 -9.25 9.71
C ARG A 343 -12.54 -8.32 10.33
N ILE A 344 -11.73 -8.84 11.25
CA ILE A 344 -10.65 -8.07 11.87
C ILE A 344 -9.59 -7.66 10.85
N PHE A 345 -9.24 -8.56 9.91
CA PHE A 345 -8.34 -8.20 8.79
C PHE A 345 -8.96 -7.16 7.84
N SER A 346 -10.29 -7.19 7.63
CA SER A 346 -10.97 -6.12 6.88
C SER A 346 -10.90 -4.77 7.61
N TRP A 347 -11.01 -4.75 8.94
CA TRP A 347 -10.80 -3.53 9.73
C TRP A 347 -9.34 -3.05 9.64
N ASN A 348 -8.37 -3.97 9.68
CA ASN A 348 -6.96 -3.63 9.50
C ASN A 348 -6.69 -3.03 8.11
N GLN A 349 -7.32 -3.57 7.06
CA GLN A 349 -7.24 -2.98 5.72
C GLN A 349 -7.84 -1.57 5.66
N SER A 350 -8.96 -1.33 6.35
CA SER A 350 -9.55 0.00 6.48
C SER A 350 -8.62 0.96 7.24
N ALA A 351 -7.96 0.48 8.31
CA ALA A 351 -6.94 1.23 9.04
C ALA A 351 -5.77 1.63 8.13
N MET A 352 -5.29 0.72 7.27
CA MET A 352 -4.27 1.04 6.26
C MET A 352 -4.73 2.12 5.27
N TYR A 353 -5.99 2.06 4.80
CA TYR A 353 -6.54 3.11 3.92
C TYR A 353 -6.60 4.46 4.61
N ILE A 354 -7.03 4.52 5.87
CA ILE A 354 -7.03 5.74 6.68
C ILE A 354 -5.62 6.33 6.73
N GLY A 355 -4.60 5.52 7.03
CA GLY A 355 -3.20 5.95 7.03
C GLY A 355 -2.73 6.47 5.67
N ASN A 356 -3.12 5.82 4.58
CA ASN A 356 -2.80 6.24 3.21
C ASN A 356 -3.52 7.54 2.77
N ILE A 357 -4.65 7.88 3.40
CA ILE A 357 -5.36 9.15 3.16
C ILE A 357 -4.67 10.27 3.93
N PHE A 358 -4.46 10.09 5.23
CA PHE A 358 -3.93 11.14 6.09
C PHE A 358 -2.42 11.34 5.95
N GLY A 359 -1.66 10.27 5.64
CA GLY A 359 -0.20 10.36 5.51
C GLY A 359 0.25 11.43 4.53
N PRO A 360 -0.11 11.35 3.25
CA PRO A 360 0.29 12.35 2.26
C PRO A 360 -0.17 13.76 2.59
N LEU A 361 -1.35 13.92 3.22
CA LEU A 361 -1.84 15.24 3.66
C LEU A 361 -0.98 15.82 4.78
N VAL A 362 -0.66 15.02 5.80
CA VAL A 362 0.24 15.44 6.88
C VAL A 362 1.63 15.75 6.34
N GLY A 363 2.18 14.85 5.52
CA GLY A 363 3.51 15.01 4.95
C GLY A 363 3.65 16.27 4.12
N SER A 364 2.74 16.48 3.19
CA SER A 364 2.75 17.63 2.29
C SER A 364 2.46 18.96 3.02
N THR A 365 1.58 18.93 4.02
CA THR A 365 1.28 20.12 4.84
C THR A 365 2.51 20.52 5.63
N VAL A 366 3.13 19.61 6.38
CA VAL A 366 4.33 19.91 7.16
C VAL A 366 5.47 20.37 6.26
N ALA A 367 5.73 19.69 5.15
CA ALA A 367 6.79 20.06 4.21
C ALA A 367 6.51 21.41 3.52
N GLY A 368 5.26 21.72 3.25
CA GLY A 368 4.86 22.98 2.60
C GLY A 368 4.91 24.21 3.51
N PHE A 369 4.62 24.05 4.80
CA PHE A 369 4.67 25.15 5.76
C PHE A 369 6.05 25.35 6.42
N PHE A 370 6.81 24.26 6.55
CA PHE A 370 8.14 24.27 7.17
C PHE A 370 9.19 23.84 6.15
N ASN A 371 9.82 22.70 6.39
CA ASN A 371 10.79 22.10 5.48
C ASN A 371 10.75 20.55 5.59
N TYR A 372 11.50 19.88 4.71
CA TYR A 372 11.54 18.42 4.69
C TYR A 372 12.11 17.81 5.97
N ASN A 373 13.06 18.48 6.62
CA ASN A 373 13.70 18.01 7.86
C ASN A 373 12.69 17.97 9.01
N VAL A 374 11.85 19.02 9.14
CA VAL A 374 10.78 19.07 10.16
C VAL A 374 9.76 17.94 9.95
N LEU A 375 9.45 17.57 8.72
CA LEU A 375 8.58 16.44 8.44
C LEU A 375 9.07 15.15 9.11
N PHE A 376 10.37 14.84 8.99
CA PHE A 376 10.92 13.63 9.60
C PHE A 376 10.89 13.65 11.13
N ILE A 377 11.07 14.83 11.74
CA ILE A 377 10.92 15.02 13.20
C ILE A 377 9.47 14.79 13.61
N VAL A 378 8.50 15.37 12.89
CA VAL A 378 7.07 15.17 13.15
C VAL A 378 6.70 13.70 12.97
N THR A 379 7.23 13.03 11.97
CA THR A 379 7.00 11.59 11.75
C THR A 379 7.58 10.75 12.90
N ALA A 380 8.79 11.07 13.35
CA ALA A 380 9.39 10.41 14.52
C ALA A 380 8.55 10.61 15.79
N ALA A 381 8.05 11.83 16.03
CA ALA A 381 7.17 12.14 17.15
C ALA A 381 5.83 11.38 17.06
N LEU A 382 5.25 11.27 15.87
CA LEU A 382 4.02 10.50 15.63
C LEU A 382 4.23 9.02 16.00
N VAL A 383 5.35 8.42 15.58
CA VAL A 383 5.70 7.03 15.95
C VAL A 383 6.00 6.92 17.44
N GLY A 384 6.59 7.95 18.07
CA GLY A 384 6.79 8.03 19.51
C GLY A 384 5.47 8.03 20.30
N ILE A 385 4.47 8.80 19.85
CA ILE A 385 3.11 8.75 20.40
C ILE A 385 2.52 7.35 20.25
N ASN A 386 2.72 6.71 19.09
CA ASN A 386 2.27 5.34 18.87
C ASN A 386 2.88 4.33 19.84
N LEU A 387 4.17 4.48 20.17
CA LEU A 387 4.83 3.61 21.16
C LEU A 387 4.16 3.70 22.54
N LEU A 388 3.79 4.91 22.96
CA LEU A 388 3.05 5.11 24.23
C LEU A 388 1.65 4.49 24.16
N LEU A 389 0.91 4.74 23.07
CA LEU A 389 -0.44 4.20 22.88
C LEU A 389 -0.41 2.66 22.77
N PHE A 390 0.58 2.11 22.10
CA PHE A 390 0.77 0.66 22.00
C PHE A 390 1.02 0.04 23.40
N HIS A 391 1.85 0.67 24.19
CA HIS A 391 2.11 0.20 25.55
C HIS A 391 0.82 0.20 26.41
N ILE A 392 0.03 1.27 26.35
CA ILE A 392 -1.21 1.41 27.14
C ILE A 392 -2.29 0.44 26.65
N ASN A 393 -2.54 0.37 25.35
CA ASN A 393 -3.70 -0.35 24.80
C ASN A 393 -3.41 -1.82 24.52
N VAL A 394 -2.15 -2.17 24.24
CA VAL A 394 -1.78 -3.53 23.84
C VAL A 394 -1.01 -4.23 24.93
N VAL A 395 0.14 -3.70 25.35
CA VAL A 395 1.03 -4.39 26.28
C VAL A 395 0.35 -4.66 27.63
N LYS A 396 -0.37 -3.68 28.20
CA LYS A 396 -1.11 -3.84 29.46
C LYS A 396 -2.30 -4.80 29.35
N ASN A 397 -2.75 -5.15 28.15
CA ASN A 397 -3.91 -6.03 27.93
C ASN A 397 -3.51 -7.41 27.34
N ILE A 398 -2.22 -7.75 27.33
CA ILE A 398 -1.73 -9.08 26.89
C ILE A 398 -1.87 -10.13 28.03
N ASN A 399 -1.94 -9.70 29.28
CA ASN A 399 -2.01 -10.60 30.49
C ASN A 399 -3.45 -10.98 30.77
#